data_30cd61a4a68d64ed99bab84d487869ec
#
_entry.id   30cd61a4a68d64ed99bab84d487869ec
#
_cell.length_a   1.000
_cell.length_b   1.000
_cell.length_c   1.000
_cell.angle_alpha   90.00
_cell.angle_beta   90.00
_cell.angle_gamma   90.00
#
_symmetry.space_group_name_H-M   'P 1'
#
loop_
_entity.id
_entity.type
_entity.pdbx_description
1 polymer ?
#
loop_
_entity_poly.entity_id
_entity_poly.type
_entity_poly.pdbx_seq_one_letter_code
_entity_poly.pdbx_strand_id
1 'polypeptide(L)'
;MDATVGTIIEKFEKISAKKKRVGLQLLAVASFFALLAVVIYLYINRDLSYSHQPILENKELLALAAKSQPNPDIYASSVIKPDNPLFSGLYKLQLQQYRAASGELAAFAVIDNPEGMYWYGLASLRLNILSSDAPSMIERSAKLGNPYAMKKLIPTKDKKNICHFYLRGFCDRGWADKAQRAFEEMAKNNPTDVRARYAASKALDRAAEAAKGKYYSPMVEQINVYFNSFGKGENPSDAEMKELVLLLNMAANDNFVPAMRMLIGGAFDNTIGYERVIFWSEKAMVLGSHSANSIYFINKEKFKDTSKREYLVKSLPAAYVADKYFGDEGLLQLLNDDVGKINKPFSEAELSDAKHKAEQIISEITPVVYIDELFDHDYYHYY
;
A
#
# COMPACT_ATOMS: atom_id res chain seq x y z
N MET A 1 37.75 80.91 -18.56
CA MET A 1 37.04 80.22 -17.41
C MET A 1 36.04 79.15 -17.85
N ASP A 2 35.76 79.01 -19.12
CA ASP A 2 34.71 78.12 -19.61
C ASP A 2 35.07 76.62 -19.83
N ALA A 3 36.39 76.34 -20.00
CA ALA A 3 36.76 74.93 -20.28
C ALA A 3 36.72 73.97 -19.08
N THR A 4 36.77 74.54 -17.87
CA THR A 4 36.79 73.72 -16.62
C THR A 4 35.37 73.24 -16.19
N VAL A 5 34.41 74.08 -16.49
CA VAL A 5 32.95 73.73 -16.12
C VAL A 5 32.42 72.61 -16.98
N GLY A 6 32.72 72.61 -18.29
CA GLY A 6 32.31 71.54 -19.21
C GLY A 6 32.84 70.17 -18.81
N THR A 7 34.08 70.08 -18.36
CA THR A 7 34.75 68.83 -17.95
C THR A 7 34.14 68.28 -16.65
N ILE A 8 33.67 69.15 -15.77
CA ILE A 8 33.02 68.74 -14.50
C ILE A 8 31.57 68.17 -14.76
N ILE A 9 30.82 68.83 -15.65
CA ILE A 9 29.46 68.39 -16.02
C ILE A 9 29.51 66.98 -16.70
N GLU A 10 30.43 66.78 -17.63
CA GLU A 10 30.61 65.51 -18.32
C GLU A 10 31.04 64.39 -17.36
N LYS A 11 31.85 64.65 -16.33
CA LYS A 11 32.20 63.74 -15.27
C LYS A 11 30.96 63.37 -14.41
N PHE A 12 30.13 64.35 -14.06
CA PHE A 12 28.90 64.10 -13.28
C PHE A 12 27.88 63.27 -14.07
N GLU A 13 27.71 63.51 -15.36
CA GLU A 13 26.83 62.68 -16.21
C GLU A 13 27.34 61.25 -16.34
N LYS A 14 28.65 61.03 -16.53
CA LYS A 14 29.24 59.68 -16.57
C LYS A 14 29.10 58.93 -15.27
N ILE A 15 29.19 59.59 -14.10
CA ILE A 15 29.01 59.00 -12.76
C ILE A 15 27.51 58.67 -12.55
N SER A 16 26.59 59.56 -12.96
CA SER A 16 25.14 59.32 -12.89
C SER A 16 24.71 58.16 -13.78
N ALA A 17 25.21 58.09 -15.00
CA ALA A 17 24.93 56.98 -15.93
C ALA A 17 25.47 55.62 -15.38
N LYS A 18 26.70 55.64 -14.77
CA LYS A 18 27.28 54.47 -14.15
C LYS A 18 26.47 54.00 -12.93
N LYS A 19 25.97 54.91 -12.08
CA LYS A 19 25.08 54.58 -10.94
C LYS A 19 23.74 53.99 -11.40
N LYS A 20 23.11 54.58 -12.45
CA LYS A 20 21.88 54.02 -13.04
C LYS A 20 22.10 52.62 -13.61
N ARG A 21 23.23 52.37 -14.28
CA ARG A 21 23.58 51.06 -14.86
C ARG A 21 23.80 50.00 -13.77
N VAL A 22 24.49 50.35 -12.67
CA VAL A 22 24.66 49.46 -11.52
C VAL A 22 23.34 49.21 -10.80
N GLY A 23 22.48 50.22 -10.63
CA GLY A 23 21.12 50.02 -10.08
C GLY A 23 20.25 49.09 -10.90
N LEU A 24 20.33 49.21 -12.24
CA LEU A 24 19.58 48.30 -13.15
C LEU A 24 20.10 46.86 -13.09
N GLN A 25 21.43 46.68 -12.97
CA GLN A 25 22.02 45.36 -12.80
C GLN A 25 21.65 44.72 -11.47
N LEU A 26 21.61 45.48 -10.38
CA LEU A 26 21.19 44.99 -9.08
C LEU A 26 19.70 44.61 -9.07
N LEU A 27 18.84 45.39 -9.73
CA LEU A 27 17.44 45.06 -9.91
C LEU A 27 17.23 43.78 -10.73
N ALA A 28 17.99 43.60 -11.80
CA ALA A 28 17.92 42.40 -12.62
C ALA A 28 18.36 41.14 -11.85
N VAL A 29 19.42 41.25 -11.04
CA VAL A 29 19.90 40.16 -10.16
C VAL A 29 18.87 39.84 -9.08
N ALA A 30 18.29 40.86 -8.43
CA ALA A 30 17.24 40.65 -7.40
C ALA A 30 16.00 39.99 -8.01
N SER A 31 15.57 40.41 -9.20
CA SER A 31 14.44 39.81 -9.92
C SER A 31 14.70 38.35 -10.31
N PHE A 32 15.93 38.03 -10.71
CA PHE A 32 16.33 36.66 -11.03
C PHE A 32 16.27 35.75 -9.76
N PHE A 33 16.77 36.21 -8.63
CA PHE A 33 16.68 35.45 -7.38
C PHE A 33 15.25 35.32 -6.87
N ALA A 34 14.39 36.34 -7.04
CA ALA A 34 12.99 36.27 -6.70
C ALA A 34 12.26 35.25 -7.58
N LEU A 35 12.51 35.23 -8.89
CA LEU A 35 11.98 34.22 -9.82
C LEU A 35 12.48 32.82 -9.48
N LEU A 36 13.75 32.66 -9.17
CA LEU A 36 14.34 31.38 -8.77
C LEU A 36 13.69 30.87 -7.45
N ALA A 37 13.48 31.76 -6.48
CA ALA A 37 12.81 31.42 -5.22
C ALA A 37 11.35 30.99 -5.47
N VAL A 38 10.62 31.67 -6.37
CA VAL A 38 9.26 31.27 -6.76
C VAL A 38 9.26 29.92 -7.46
N VAL A 39 10.21 29.66 -8.37
CA VAL A 39 10.31 28.36 -9.05
C VAL A 39 10.64 27.25 -8.06
N ILE A 40 11.58 27.49 -7.13
CA ILE A 40 11.93 26.53 -6.06
C ILE A 40 10.72 26.31 -5.14
N TYR A 41 10.00 27.36 -4.76
CA TYR A 41 8.79 27.27 -3.95
C TYR A 41 7.69 26.47 -4.66
N LEU A 42 7.44 26.73 -5.94
CA LEU A 42 6.48 25.97 -6.75
C LEU A 42 6.93 24.52 -6.96
N TYR A 43 8.24 24.26 -7.11
CA TYR A 43 8.79 22.93 -7.25
C TYR A 43 8.66 22.12 -5.94
N ILE A 44 8.99 22.73 -4.80
CA ILE A 44 8.83 22.10 -3.47
C ILE A 44 7.36 21.85 -3.15
N ASN A 45 6.48 22.82 -3.42
CA ASN A 45 5.05 22.67 -3.17
C ASN A 45 4.35 21.80 -4.22
N ARG A 46 4.91 21.62 -5.41
CA ARG A 46 4.38 20.66 -6.38
C ARG A 46 4.46 19.23 -5.87
N ASP A 47 5.55 18.86 -5.17
CA ASP A 47 5.67 17.54 -4.53
C ASP A 47 4.73 17.41 -3.32
N LEU A 48 4.47 18.50 -2.57
CA LEU A 48 3.53 18.53 -1.46
C LEU A 48 2.06 18.57 -1.92
N SER A 49 1.74 19.24 -3.03
CA SER A 49 0.39 19.23 -3.60
C SER A 49 0.04 17.87 -4.24
N TYR A 50 1.05 17.06 -4.61
CA TYR A 50 0.84 15.69 -5.08
C TYR A 50 0.31 14.74 -4.00
N SER A 51 0.56 15.05 -2.72
CA SER A 51 0.07 14.27 -1.59
C SER A 51 -1.40 14.56 -1.24
N HIS A 52 -2.02 15.58 -1.84
CA HIS A 52 -3.30 16.13 -1.40
C HIS A 52 -4.38 16.19 -2.49
N GLN A 53 -4.22 15.48 -3.64
CA GLN A 53 -5.36 15.26 -4.52
C GLN A 53 -6.08 13.99 -4.07
N PRO A 54 -7.13 14.10 -3.27
CA PRO A 54 -7.78 12.94 -2.73
C PRO A 54 -8.52 12.25 -3.87
N ILE A 55 -8.42 10.93 -3.90
CA ILE A 55 -9.29 10.04 -4.68
C ILE A 55 -10.78 10.44 -4.54
N LEU A 56 -11.12 11.18 -3.48
CA LEU A 56 -12.42 11.77 -3.15
C LEU A 56 -12.92 12.81 -4.17
N GLU A 57 -12.04 13.42 -4.97
CA GLU A 57 -12.46 14.36 -6.03
C GLU A 57 -13.09 13.66 -7.23
N ASN A 58 -12.90 12.35 -7.38
CA ASN A 58 -13.43 11.58 -8.50
C ASN A 58 -14.90 11.19 -8.28
N LYS A 59 -15.82 12.10 -8.66
CA LYS A 59 -17.27 11.92 -8.50
C LYS A 59 -17.81 10.67 -9.21
N GLU A 60 -17.22 10.29 -10.35
CA GLU A 60 -17.62 9.09 -11.08
C GLU A 60 -17.29 7.82 -10.30
N LEU A 61 -16.10 7.75 -9.70
CA LEU A 61 -15.68 6.62 -8.85
C LEU A 61 -16.57 6.53 -7.61
N LEU A 62 -16.87 7.66 -6.96
CA LEU A 62 -17.80 7.71 -5.81
C LEU A 62 -19.22 7.24 -6.21
N ALA A 63 -19.71 7.63 -7.39
CA ALA A 63 -20.99 7.17 -7.90
C ALA A 63 -21.02 5.65 -8.20
N LEU A 64 -19.90 5.09 -8.67
CA LEU A 64 -19.74 3.65 -8.83
C LEU A 64 -19.73 2.95 -7.45
N ALA A 65 -18.97 3.48 -6.51
CA ALA A 65 -18.87 2.94 -5.15
C ALA A 65 -20.24 2.91 -4.45
N ALA A 66 -21.05 3.96 -4.61
CA ALA A 66 -22.41 4.02 -4.05
C ALA A 66 -23.36 2.95 -4.59
N LYS A 67 -23.07 2.37 -5.75
CA LYS A 67 -23.88 1.32 -6.40
C LYS A 67 -23.26 -0.07 -6.25
N SER A 68 -22.09 -0.18 -5.59
CA SER A 68 -21.39 -1.45 -5.48
C SER A 68 -22.18 -2.46 -4.67
N GLN A 69 -22.15 -3.71 -5.11
CA GLN A 69 -22.79 -4.84 -4.44
C GLN A 69 -21.76 -5.97 -4.28
N PRO A 70 -21.95 -6.88 -3.30
CA PRO A 70 -21.08 -8.04 -3.13
C PRO A 70 -20.94 -8.84 -4.43
N ASN A 71 -19.71 -9.07 -4.85
CA ASN A 71 -19.38 -9.82 -6.05
C ASN A 71 -19.32 -11.33 -5.73
N PRO A 72 -20.07 -12.17 -6.47
CA PRO A 72 -20.01 -13.63 -6.27
C PRO A 72 -18.69 -14.24 -6.74
N ASP A 73 -17.96 -13.61 -7.67
CA ASP A 73 -16.63 -14.04 -8.07
C ASP A 73 -15.63 -13.62 -6.98
N ILE A 74 -15.12 -14.60 -6.22
CA ILE A 74 -14.16 -14.37 -5.14
C ILE A 74 -12.82 -13.85 -5.64
N TYR A 75 -12.49 -14.05 -6.93
CA TYR A 75 -11.26 -13.60 -7.57
C TYR A 75 -11.46 -12.33 -8.42
N ALA A 76 -12.57 -11.61 -8.25
CA ALA A 76 -12.90 -10.44 -9.05
C ALA A 76 -11.83 -9.34 -9.06
N SER A 77 -11.13 -9.17 -7.93
CA SER A 77 -10.04 -8.21 -7.76
C SER A 77 -8.64 -8.82 -7.73
N SER A 78 -8.53 -10.16 -7.83
CA SER A 78 -7.24 -10.84 -7.77
C SER A 78 -6.49 -10.74 -9.09
N VAL A 79 -5.23 -10.28 -9.02
CA VAL A 79 -4.31 -10.28 -10.15
C VAL A 79 -3.83 -11.70 -10.45
N ILE A 80 -3.56 -12.47 -9.40
CA ILE A 80 -3.09 -13.87 -9.47
C ILE A 80 -4.26 -14.78 -9.12
N LYS A 81 -4.62 -15.66 -10.05
CA LYS A 81 -5.72 -16.62 -9.89
C LYS A 81 -5.19 -18.01 -9.56
N PRO A 82 -6.03 -18.95 -9.07
CA PRO A 82 -5.59 -20.30 -8.66
C PRO A 82 -4.93 -21.14 -9.75
N ASP A 83 -5.22 -20.87 -11.01
CA ASP A 83 -4.60 -21.52 -12.18
C ASP A 83 -3.20 -21.01 -12.49
N ASN A 84 -2.78 -19.88 -11.90
CA ASN A 84 -1.41 -19.41 -12.01
C ASN A 84 -0.48 -20.33 -11.20
N PRO A 85 0.59 -20.86 -11.81
CA PRO A 85 1.50 -21.81 -11.14
C PRO A 85 2.23 -21.19 -9.94
N LEU A 86 2.32 -19.85 -9.83
CA LEU A 86 2.92 -19.15 -8.69
C LEU A 86 1.95 -18.96 -7.52
N PHE A 87 0.65 -19.27 -7.70
CA PHE A 87 -0.41 -18.95 -6.72
C PHE A 87 -0.08 -19.44 -5.29
N SER A 88 0.30 -20.72 -5.15
CA SER A 88 0.58 -21.30 -3.84
C SER A 88 1.78 -20.63 -3.16
N GLY A 89 2.87 -20.41 -3.88
CA GLY A 89 4.06 -19.73 -3.35
C GLY A 89 3.76 -18.28 -2.97
N LEU A 90 2.96 -17.57 -3.77
CA LEU A 90 2.55 -16.19 -3.48
C LEU A 90 1.59 -16.09 -2.32
N TYR A 91 0.66 -17.03 -2.17
CA TYR A 91 -0.21 -17.10 -1.01
C TYR A 91 0.59 -17.31 0.29
N LYS A 92 1.59 -18.18 0.29
CA LYS A 92 2.51 -18.37 1.42
C LYS A 92 3.34 -17.13 1.71
N LEU A 93 3.80 -16.44 0.66
CA LEU A 93 4.52 -15.17 0.80
C LEU A 93 3.63 -14.12 1.47
N GLN A 94 2.38 -13.99 1.04
CA GLN A 94 1.37 -13.11 1.61
C GLN A 94 1.09 -13.40 3.09
N LEU A 95 1.15 -14.67 3.52
CA LEU A 95 1.03 -15.10 4.91
C LEU A 95 2.36 -14.99 5.70
N GLN A 96 3.41 -14.39 5.13
CA GLN A 96 4.75 -14.28 5.73
C GLN A 96 5.42 -15.65 6.02
N GLN A 97 4.94 -16.71 5.43
CA GLN A 97 5.54 -18.04 5.50
C GLN A 97 6.74 -18.11 4.53
N TYR A 98 7.72 -17.22 4.73
CA TYR A 98 8.80 -16.93 3.78
C TYR A 98 9.61 -18.16 3.37
N ARG A 99 9.87 -19.09 4.32
CA ARG A 99 10.60 -20.33 4.03
C ARG A 99 9.83 -21.22 3.07
N ALA A 100 8.53 -21.42 3.31
CA ALA A 100 7.69 -22.24 2.46
C ALA A 100 7.48 -21.57 1.09
N ALA A 101 7.26 -20.26 1.07
CA ALA A 101 7.15 -19.47 -0.16
C ALA A 101 8.42 -19.56 -1.00
N SER A 102 9.61 -19.33 -0.41
CA SER A 102 10.89 -19.45 -1.13
C SER A 102 11.12 -20.86 -1.68
N GLY A 103 10.77 -21.90 -0.91
CA GLY A 103 10.89 -23.29 -1.39
C GLY A 103 10.06 -23.58 -2.64
N GLU A 104 8.81 -23.11 -2.69
CA GLU A 104 7.93 -23.30 -3.86
C GLU A 104 8.33 -22.45 -5.06
N LEU A 105 8.71 -21.19 -4.81
CA LEU A 105 9.09 -20.26 -5.89
C LEU A 105 10.46 -20.58 -6.49
N ALA A 106 11.33 -21.30 -5.78
CA ALA A 106 12.65 -21.71 -6.27
C ALA A 106 12.59 -22.51 -7.57
N ALA A 107 11.58 -23.37 -7.73
CA ALA A 107 11.41 -24.19 -8.95
C ALA A 107 11.26 -23.31 -10.21
N PHE A 108 10.58 -22.16 -10.08
CA PHE A 108 10.40 -21.23 -11.21
C PHE A 108 11.65 -20.38 -11.46
N ALA A 109 12.42 -20.09 -10.41
CA ALA A 109 13.71 -19.39 -10.56
C ALA A 109 14.74 -20.25 -11.30
N VAL A 110 14.75 -21.56 -11.09
CA VAL A 110 15.68 -22.51 -11.76
C VAL A 110 15.44 -22.59 -13.26
N ILE A 111 14.20 -22.49 -13.72
CA ILE A 111 13.85 -22.56 -15.15
C ILE A 111 13.87 -21.19 -15.84
N ASP A 112 14.50 -20.19 -15.25
CA ASP A 112 14.60 -18.83 -15.79
C ASP A 112 13.25 -18.13 -16.04
N ASN A 113 12.21 -18.45 -15.26
CA ASN A 113 10.96 -17.74 -15.30
C ASN A 113 11.15 -16.35 -14.63
N PRO A 114 11.03 -15.23 -15.38
CA PRO A 114 11.33 -13.90 -14.83
C PRO A 114 10.44 -13.51 -13.65
N GLU A 115 9.16 -13.87 -13.68
CA GLU A 115 8.21 -13.59 -12.59
C GLU A 115 8.56 -14.44 -11.36
N GLY A 116 8.80 -15.73 -11.55
CA GLY A 116 9.24 -16.63 -10.48
C GLY A 116 10.55 -16.20 -9.83
N MET A 117 11.53 -15.74 -10.61
CA MET A 117 12.79 -15.19 -10.09
C MET A 117 12.58 -13.94 -9.24
N TYR A 118 11.70 -13.04 -9.66
CA TYR A 118 11.37 -11.83 -8.91
C TYR A 118 10.79 -12.19 -7.54
N TRP A 119 9.77 -13.02 -7.52
CA TRP A 119 9.09 -13.42 -6.30
C TRP A 119 9.96 -14.29 -5.37
N TYR A 120 10.74 -15.21 -5.94
CA TYR A 120 11.74 -15.97 -5.19
C TYR A 120 12.76 -15.04 -4.54
N GLY A 121 13.26 -14.05 -5.28
CA GLY A 121 14.18 -13.05 -4.78
C GLY A 121 13.58 -12.27 -3.60
N LEU A 122 12.34 -11.82 -3.70
CA LEU A 122 11.66 -11.12 -2.60
C LEU A 122 11.46 -12.02 -1.37
N ALA A 123 11.00 -13.26 -1.55
CA ALA A 123 10.82 -14.22 -0.45
C ALA A 123 12.15 -14.52 0.26
N SER A 124 13.23 -14.70 -0.51
CA SER A 124 14.57 -14.99 0.01
C SER A 124 15.18 -13.81 0.78
N LEU A 125 14.96 -12.57 0.33
CA LEU A 125 15.36 -11.37 1.08
C LEU A 125 14.72 -11.31 2.47
N ARG A 126 13.47 -11.77 2.61
CA ARG A 126 12.77 -11.81 3.90
C ARG A 126 13.28 -12.91 4.81
N LEU A 127 13.77 -14.03 4.25
CA LEU A 127 14.33 -15.14 5.04
C LEU A 127 15.71 -14.82 5.61
N ASN A 128 16.60 -14.33 4.77
CA ASN A 128 17.98 -14.09 5.15
C ASN A 128 18.60 -12.98 4.30
N ILE A 129 18.62 -11.81 4.86
CA ILE A 129 19.09 -10.59 4.24
C ILE A 129 20.58 -10.62 3.88
N LEU A 130 21.40 -11.40 4.63
CA LEU A 130 22.85 -11.29 4.56
C LEU A 130 23.53 -12.31 3.63
N SER A 131 22.87 -13.42 3.33
CA SER A 131 23.51 -14.56 2.62
C SER A 131 22.73 -15.02 1.39
N SER A 132 21.73 -14.26 0.93
CA SER A 132 20.88 -14.71 -0.16
C SER A 132 21.44 -14.29 -1.52
N ASP A 133 21.22 -15.13 -2.52
CA ASP A 133 21.36 -14.83 -3.95
C ASP A 133 20.21 -13.95 -4.47
N ALA A 134 19.32 -13.55 -3.58
CA ALA A 134 18.10 -12.78 -3.87
C ALA A 134 18.34 -11.51 -4.72
N PRO A 135 19.37 -10.67 -4.43
CA PRO A 135 19.64 -9.51 -5.27
C PRO A 135 19.99 -9.89 -6.70
N SER A 136 20.77 -10.95 -6.89
CA SER A 136 21.15 -11.45 -8.23
C SER A 136 19.95 -12.02 -8.98
N MET A 137 19.01 -12.66 -8.28
CA MET A 137 17.75 -13.16 -8.86
C MET A 137 16.84 -12.03 -9.34
N ILE A 138 16.69 -10.98 -8.54
CA ILE A 138 15.92 -9.80 -8.95
C ILE A 138 16.56 -9.11 -10.16
N GLU A 139 17.88 -8.95 -10.15
CA GLU A 139 18.60 -8.37 -11.30
C GLU A 139 18.46 -9.25 -12.56
N ARG A 140 18.58 -10.57 -12.43
CA ARG A 140 18.41 -11.50 -13.54
C ARG A 140 16.99 -11.46 -14.09
N SER A 141 15.98 -11.42 -13.23
CA SER A 141 14.59 -11.19 -13.61
C SER A 141 14.42 -9.91 -14.42
N ALA A 142 15.03 -8.81 -13.98
CA ALA A 142 15.01 -7.54 -14.71
C ALA A 142 15.72 -7.62 -16.07
N LYS A 143 16.86 -8.29 -16.14
CA LYS A 143 17.59 -8.52 -17.41
C LYS A 143 16.81 -9.39 -18.40
N LEU A 144 15.97 -10.30 -17.90
CA LEU A 144 15.06 -11.13 -18.69
C LEU A 144 13.75 -10.41 -19.09
N GLY A 145 13.63 -9.12 -18.76
CA GLY A 145 12.54 -8.27 -19.24
C GLY A 145 11.40 -8.03 -18.24
N ASN A 146 11.48 -8.54 -17.01
CA ASN A 146 10.44 -8.28 -16.02
C ASN A 146 10.44 -6.81 -15.58
N PRO A 147 9.40 -6.01 -15.91
CA PRO A 147 9.38 -4.58 -15.61
C PRO A 147 9.21 -4.28 -14.12
N TYR A 148 8.62 -5.18 -13.36
CA TYR A 148 8.46 -5.05 -11.91
C TYR A 148 9.81 -5.19 -11.20
N ALA A 149 10.62 -6.16 -11.63
CA ALA A 149 11.99 -6.31 -11.15
C ALA A 149 12.85 -5.09 -11.53
N MET A 150 12.72 -4.57 -12.76
CA MET A 150 13.38 -3.33 -13.17
C MET A 150 12.99 -2.16 -12.27
N LYS A 151 11.68 -1.99 -11.99
CA LYS A 151 11.17 -0.95 -11.09
C LYS A 151 11.75 -1.07 -9.69
N LYS A 152 11.91 -2.29 -9.17
CA LYS A 152 12.48 -2.55 -7.83
C LYS A 152 13.95 -2.15 -7.73
N LEU A 153 14.68 -2.16 -8.84
CA LEU A 153 16.10 -1.78 -8.94
C LEU A 153 16.33 -0.28 -9.19
N ILE A 154 15.27 0.56 -9.20
CA ILE A 154 15.40 2.01 -9.35
C ILE A 154 15.71 2.62 -7.97
N PRO A 155 16.85 3.28 -7.79
CA PRO A 155 17.15 3.98 -6.54
C PRO A 155 16.24 5.20 -6.37
N THR A 156 15.57 5.31 -5.24
CA THR A 156 14.74 6.46 -4.86
C THR A 156 15.40 7.27 -3.75
N LYS A 157 14.88 8.47 -3.47
CA LYS A 157 15.35 9.29 -2.33
C LYS A 157 14.84 8.77 -0.98
N ASP A 158 13.84 7.89 -0.99
CA ASP A 158 13.30 7.31 0.23
C ASP A 158 14.35 6.42 0.89
N LYS A 159 14.67 6.72 2.14
CA LYS A 159 15.63 5.95 2.95
C LYS A 159 15.15 4.51 3.22
N LYS A 160 13.85 4.24 3.13
CA LYS A 160 13.27 2.89 3.25
C LYS A 160 13.38 2.07 1.95
N ASN A 161 13.83 2.68 0.86
CA ASN A 161 13.99 1.98 -0.41
C ASN A 161 14.98 0.82 -0.26
N ILE A 162 14.59 -0.35 -0.75
CA ILE A 162 15.35 -1.60 -0.69
C ILE A 162 16.76 -1.46 -1.31
N CYS A 163 16.95 -0.53 -2.26
CA CYS A 163 18.24 -0.21 -2.87
C CYS A 163 19.26 0.34 -1.88
N HIS A 164 18.84 1.00 -0.81
CA HIS A 164 19.76 1.54 0.19
C HIS A 164 20.40 0.47 1.06
N PHE A 165 19.71 -0.65 1.27
CA PHE A 165 20.13 -1.67 2.22
C PHE A 165 20.50 -2.99 1.55
N TYR A 166 19.62 -3.54 0.72
CA TYR A 166 19.71 -4.93 0.28
C TYR A 166 20.16 -5.09 -1.17
N LEU A 167 19.81 -4.14 -2.05
CA LEU A 167 20.09 -4.20 -3.48
C LEU A 167 21.15 -3.18 -3.94
N ARG A 168 21.93 -2.62 -3.00
CA ARG A 168 22.82 -1.46 -3.24
C ARG A 168 23.71 -1.61 -4.48
N GLY A 169 24.28 -2.77 -4.71
CA GLY A 169 25.18 -3.04 -5.86
C GLY A 169 24.48 -3.30 -7.19
N PHE A 170 23.14 -3.48 -7.16
CA PHE A 170 22.35 -3.86 -8.33
C PHE A 170 21.44 -2.73 -8.83
N CYS A 171 21.29 -1.68 -8.03
CA CYS A 171 20.40 -0.56 -8.34
C CYS A 171 21.07 0.47 -9.24
N ASP A 172 20.35 0.83 -10.31
CA ASP A 172 20.79 1.84 -11.28
C ASP A 172 19.59 2.65 -11.80
N ARG A 173 19.81 3.97 -12.04
CA ARG A 173 18.75 4.84 -12.57
C ARG A 173 18.35 4.48 -14.01
N GLY A 174 19.23 3.85 -14.77
CA GLY A 174 18.96 3.39 -16.13
C GLY A 174 17.85 2.34 -16.21
N TRP A 175 17.48 1.71 -15.08
CA TRP A 175 16.32 0.83 -15.02
C TRP A 175 14.99 1.57 -15.18
N ALA A 176 14.93 2.88 -14.86
CA ALA A 176 13.68 3.65 -14.94
C ALA A 176 13.12 3.70 -16.36
N ASP A 177 13.96 4.06 -17.36
CA ASP A 177 13.52 4.13 -18.75
C ASP A 177 13.22 2.73 -19.33
N LYS A 178 13.96 1.71 -18.91
CA LYS A 178 13.71 0.33 -19.33
C LYS A 178 12.37 -0.18 -18.79
N ALA A 179 12.10 0.03 -17.49
CA ALA A 179 10.84 -0.34 -16.86
C ALA A 179 9.67 0.37 -17.53
N GLN A 180 9.78 1.69 -17.77
CA GLN A 180 8.73 2.48 -18.40
C GLN A 180 8.38 1.94 -19.79
N ARG A 181 9.39 1.70 -20.65
CA ARG A 181 9.16 1.11 -21.99
C ARG A 181 8.53 -0.27 -21.92
N ALA A 182 8.98 -1.12 -20.99
CA ALA A 182 8.43 -2.45 -20.82
C ALA A 182 6.96 -2.42 -20.36
N PHE A 183 6.59 -1.52 -19.44
CA PHE A 183 5.18 -1.33 -19.06
C PHE A 183 4.32 -0.78 -20.22
N GLU A 184 4.84 0.17 -21.00
CA GLU A 184 4.16 0.69 -22.18
C GLU A 184 3.90 -0.41 -23.23
N GLU A 185 4.88 -1.28 -23.45
CA GLU A 185 4.75 -2.44 -24.33
C GLU A 185 3.74 -3.46 -23.80
N MET A 186 3.77 -3.78 -22.49
CA MET A 186 2.78 -4.66 -21.87
C MET A 186 1.36 -4.09 -22.04
N ALA A 187 1.16 -2.81 -21.75
CA ALA A 187 -0.15 -2.16 -21.90
C ALA A 187 -0.63 -2.12 -23.35
N LYS A 188 0.29 -1.98 -24.32
CA LYS A 188 -0.03 -2.03 -25.75
C LYS A 188 -0.41 -3.43 -26.20
N ASN A 189 0.32 -4.46 -25.73
CA ASN A 189 0.10 -5.85 -26.10
C ASN A 189 -1.15 -6.44 -25.42
N ASN A 190 -1.48 -5.97 -24.23
CA ASN A 190 -2.70 -6.34 -23.50
C ASN A 190 -3.46 -5.09 -23.02
N PRO A 191 -4.27 -4.44 -23.88
CA PRO A 191 -4.99 -3.23 -23.51
C PRO A 191 -6.05 -3.43 -22.42
N THR A 192 -6.44 -4.67 -22.14
CA THR A 192 -7.39 -5.03 -21.07
C THR A 192 -6.73 -5.21 -19.72
N ASP A 193 -5.41 -5.36 -19.68
CA ASP A 193 -4.66 -5.43 -18.42
C ASP A 193 -4.61 -4.05 -17.74
N VAL A 194 -5.48 -3.88 -16.75
CA VAL A 194 -5.61 -2.62 -15.99
C VAL A 194 -4.34 -2.30 -15.22
N ARG A 195 -3.64 -3.31 -14.71
CA ARG A 195 -2.39 -3.16 -13.95
C ARG A 195 -1.26 -2.65 -14.84
N ALA A 196 -1.10 -3.24 -16.03
CA ALA A 196 -0.10 -2.79 -17.01
C ALA A 196 -0.39 -1.35 -17.47
N ARG A 197 -1.64 -1.00 -17.75
CA ARG A 197 -2.05 0.38 -18.08
C ARG A 197 -1.77 1.36 -16.95
N TYR A 198 -2.06 0.98 -15.70
CA TYR A 198 -1.73 1.79 -14.54
C TYR A 198 -0.22 2.02 -14.42
N ALA A 199 0.58 0.98 -14.56
CA ALA A 199 2.04 1.06 -14.46
C ALA A 199 2.66 1.93 -15.57
N ALA A 200 2.13 1.84 -16.79
CA ALA A 200 2.57 2.63 -17.94
C ALA A 200 2.10 4.10 -17.89
N SER A 201 1.01 4.39 -17.18
CA SER A 201 0.39 5.72 -17.16
C SER A 201 1.18 6.73 -16.33
N LYS A 202 1.23 7.97 -16.84
CA LYS A 202 1.70 9.16 -16.14
C LYS A 202 0.56 10.08 -15.69
N ALA A 203 -0.70 9.67 -15.88
CA ALA A 203 -1.87 10.47 -15.54
C ALA A 203 -2.06 10.61 -14.02
N LEU A 204 -2.60 11.74 -13.59
CA LEU A 204 -2.81 12.05 -12.16
C LEU A 204 -3.93 11.22 -11.53
N ASP A 205 -4.99 10.94 -12.30
CA ASP A 205 -6.19 10.21 -11.88
C ASP A 205 -6.10 8.69 -12.09
N ARG A 206 -4.92 8.19 -12.45
CA ARG A 206 -4.69 6.77 -12.79
C ARG A 206 -5.19 5.77 -11.74
N ALA A 207 -5.17 6.14 -10.44
CA ALA A 207 -5.67 5.25 -9.41
C ALA A 207 -7.20 5.08 -9.45
N ALA A 208 -7.93 6.14 -9.77
CA ALA A 208 -9.38 6.06 -9.97
C ALA A 208 -9.72 5.20 -11.19
N GLU A 209 -9.01 5.38 -12.30
CA GLU A 209 -9.18 4.55 -13.51
C GLU A 209 -8.82 3.08 -13.27
N ALA A 210 -7.77 2.82 -12.48
CA ALA A 210 -7.42 1.46 -12.06
C ALA A 210 -8.54 0.83 -11.22
N ALA A 211 -9.10 1.57 -10.25
CA ALA A 211 -10.18 1.10 -9.40
C ALA A 211 -11.47 0.82 -10.18
N LYS A 212 -11.83 1.64 -11.20
CA LYS A 212 -12.95 1.35 -12.12
C LYS A 212 -12.75 0.03 -12.87
N GLY A 213 -11.51 -0.34 -13.15
CA GLY A 213 -11.13 -1.63 -13.74
C GLY A 213 -10.90 -2.75 -12.72
N LYS A 214 -11.29 -2.57 -11.46
CA LYS A 214 -11.15 -3.53 -10.34
C LYS A 214 -9.71 -3.80 -9.89
N TYR A 215 -8.77 -2.97 -10.29
CA TYR A 215 -7.42 -2.97 -9.74
C TYR A 215 -7.33 -1.93 -8.61
N TYR A 216 -7.57 -2.38 -7.37
CA TYR A 216 -7.80 -1.52 -6.22
C TYR A 216 -6.56 -1.11 -5.44
N SER A 217 -5.41 -1.79 -5.62
CA SER A 217 -4.16 -1.49 -4.87
C SER A 217 -3.79 0.00 -4.92
N PRO A 218 -3.83 0.70 -6.09
CA PRO A 218 -3.52 2.12 -6.15
C PRO A 218 -4.48 3.01 -5.35
N MET A 219 -5.77 2.67 -5.35
CA MET A 219 -6.79 3.42 -4.60
C MET A 219 -6.59 3.27 -3.10
N VAL A 220 -6.38 2.04 -2.64
CA VAL A 220 -6.15 1.74 -1.22
C VAL A 220 -4.87 2.42 -0.72
N GLU A 221 -3.81 2.42 -1.54
CA GLU A 221 -2.57 3.14 -1.22
C GLU A 221 -2.79 4.66 -1.12
N GLN A 222 -3.53 5.26 -2.04
CA GLN A 222 -3.86 6.69 -1.95
C GLN A 222 -4.68 7.01 -0.70
N ILE A 223 -5.62 6.17 -0.32
CA ILE A 223 -6.39 6.31 0.92
C ILE A 223 -5.45 6.24 2.13
N ASN A 224 -4.53 5.28 2.14
CA ASN A 224 -3.54 5.12 3.21
C ASN A 224 -2.61 6.35 3.32
N VAL A 225 -2.09 6.85 2.20
CA VAL A 225 -1.26 8.07 2.15
C VAL A 225 -2.06 9.27 2.65
N TYR A 226 -3.33 9.42 2.25
CA TYR A 226 -4.20 10.48 2.69
C TYR A 226 -4.38 10.47 4.22
N PHE A 227 -4.68 9.30 4.80
CA PHE A 227 -4.77 9.14 6.25
C PHE A 227 -3.48 9.53 6.98
N ASN A 228 -2.35 9.08 6.48
CA ASN A 228 -1.04 9.36 7.07
C ASN A 228 -0.56 10.81 6.87
N SER A 229 -1.25 11.60 6.04
CA SER A 229 -0.94 13.02 5.84
C SER A 229 -1.46 13.92 6.96
N PHE A 230 -2.42 13.43 7.75
CA PHE A 230 -2.95 14.15 8.91
C PHE A 230 -1.95 14.14 10.07
N GLY A 231 -1.83 15.28 10.77
CA GLY A 231 -1.01 15.38 11.95
C GLY A 231 -1.55 14.56 13.12
N LYS A 232 -0.75 14.40 14.18
CA LYS A 232 -1.17 13.66 15.36
C LYS A 232 -2.39 14.35 16.01
N GLY A 233 -3.53 13.65 16.00
CA GLY A 233 -4.81 14.12 16.54
C GLY A 233 -5.70 14.83 15.51
N GLU A 234 -5.28 14.91 14.25
CA GLU A 234 -6.11 15.35 13.13
C GLU A 234 -6.67 14.15 12.40
N ASN A 235 -7.89 14.26 11.88
CA ASN A 235 -8.56 13.21 11.13
C ASN A 235 -9.30 13.84 9.93
N PRO A 236 -9.61 13.05 8.89
CA PRO A 236 -10.56 13.46 7.87
C PRO A 236 -11.89 13.90 8.49
N SER A 237 -12.60 14.81 7.84
CA SER A 237 -13.95 15.17 8.24
C SER A 237 -14.91 13.98 8.17
N ASP A 238 -16.03 14.02 8.90
CA ASP A 238 -17.05 12.96 8.87
C ASP A 238 -17.58 12.68 7.45
N ALA A 239 -17.63 13.70 6.59
CA ALA A 239 -18.04 13.56 5.21
C ALA A 239 -17.00 12.77 4.39
N GLU A 240 -15.73 13.16 4.51
CA GLU A 240 -14.62 12.44 3.85
C GLU A 240 -14.49 11.01 4.36
N MET A 241 -14.63 10.79 5.68
CA MET A 241 -14.63 9.44 6.25
C MET A 241 -15.71 8.55 5.63
N LYS A 242 -16.93 9.06 5.43
CA LYS A 242 -18.02 8.33 4.77
C LYS A 242 -17.68 8.00 3.31
N GLU A 243 -17.10 8.93 2.58
CA GLU A 243 -16.67 8.72 1.19
C GLU A 243 -15.53 7.69 1.09
N LEU A 244 -14.54 7.75 2.00
CA LEU A 244 -13.48 6.75 2.08
C LEU A 244 -14.02 5.36 2.38
N VAL A 245 -14.93 5.24 3.35
CA VAL A 245 -15.63 3.98 3.66
C VAL A 245 -16.39 3.47 2.44
N LEU A 246 -17.03 4.35 1.67
CA LEU A 246 -17.74 3.98 0.45
C LEU A 246 -16.81 3.36 -0.59
N LEU A 247 -15.65 3.99 -0.83
CA LEU A 247 -14.62 3.49 -1.76
C LEU A 247 -14.03 2.15 -1.29
N LEU A 248 -13.72 2.04 0.00
CA LEU A 248 -13.22 0.79 0.58
C LEU A 248 -14.26 -0.33 0.52
N ASN A 249 -15.55 -0.04 0.77
CA ASN A 249 -16.62 -1.02 0.62
C ASN A 249 -16.76 -1.50 -0.83
N MET A 250 -16.57 -0.63 -1.82
CA MET A 250 -16.59 -1.05 -3.23
C MET A 250 -15.52 -2.10 -3.51
N ALA A 251 -14.28 -1.85 -3.09
CA ALA A 251 -13.19 -2.80 -3.26
C ALA A 251 -13.40 -4.09 -2.44
N ALA A 252 -13.88 -3.97 -1.20
CA ALA A 252 -14.20 -5.10 -0.32
C ALA A 252 -15.36 -5.96 -0.88
N ASN A 253 -16.34 -5.34 -1.53
CA ASN A 253 -17.42 -6.05 -2.23
C ASN A 253 -16.91 -6.90 -3.41
N ASP A 254 -15.86 -6.44 -4.09
CA ASP A 254 -15.14 -7.22 -5.12
C ASP A 254 -14.07 -8.16 -4.51
N ASN A 255 -14.16 -8.46 -3.21
CA ASN A 255 -13.30 -9.39 -2.48
C ASN A 255 -11.83 -8.95 -2.37
N PHE A 256 -11.55 -7.65 -2.44
CA PHE A 256 -10.22 -7.11 -2.24
C PHE A 256 -9.88 -7.02 -0.75
N VAL A 257 -9.13 -8.01 -0.27
CA VAL A 257 -8.79 -8.17 1.16
C VAL A 257 -8.09 -6.96 1.78
N PRO A 258 -7.15 -6.24 1.12
CA PRO A 258 -6.54 -5.05 1.70
C PRO A 258 -7.55 -3.94 2.06
N ALA A 259 -8.62 -3.77 1.27
CA ALA A 259 -9.69 -2.83 1.62
C ALA A 259 -10.49 -3.30 2.84
N MET A 260 -10.79 -4.60 2.96
CA MET A 260 -11.42 -5.16 4.16
C MET A 260 -10.56 -4.92 5.39
N ARG A 261 -9.25 -5.19 5.31
CA ARG A 261 -8.30 -4.96 6.40
C ARG A 261 -8.23 -3.50 6.81
N MET A 262 -8.29 -2.57 5.86
CA MET A 262 -8.34 -1.14 6.17
C MET A 262 -9.65 -0.76 6.88
N LEU A 263 -10.80 -1.30 6.45
CA LEU A 263 -12.10 -1.09 7.11
C LEU A 263 -12.14 -1.61 8.55
N ILE A 264 -11.46 -2.72 8.84
CA ILE A 264 -11.39 -3.30 10.19
C ILE A 264 -10.28 -2.72 11.06
N GLY A 265 -9.41 -1.89 10.50
CA GLY A 265 -8.40 -1.15 11.24
C GLY A 265 -9.01 0.02 12.00
N GLY A 266 -8.47 0.31 13.21
CA GLY A 266 -9.03 1.24 14.18
C GLY A 266 -9.34 2.67 13.70
N ALA A 267 -8.88 3.06 12.50
CA ALA A 267 -9.21 4.36 11.91
C ALA A 267 -10.68 4.45 11.43
N PHE A 268 -11.27 3.33 10.99
CA PHE A 268 -12.61 3.28 10.39
C PHE A 268 -13.67 2.58 11.24
N ASP A 269 -13.28 1.86 12.30
CA ASP A 269 -14.16 1.05 13.13
C ASP A 269 -15.34 1.85 13.72
N ASN A 270 -15.07 3.07 14.19
CA ASN A 270 -16.10 3.97 14.71
C ASN A 270 -17.09 4.43 13.62
N THR A 271 -16.63 4.54 12.36
CA THR A 271 -17.47 4.97 11.24
C THR A 271 -18.37 3.86 10.74
N ILE A 272 -17.86 2.62 10.69
CA ILE A 272 -18.64 1.47 10.18
C ILE A 272 -19.39 0.69 11.27
N GLY A 273 -18.94 0.78 12.52
CA GLY A 273 -19.55 0.13 13.68
C GLY A 273 -19.21 -1.35 13.84
N TYR A 274 -19.42 -1.85 15.05
CA TYR A 274 -19.01 -3.18 15.50
C TYR A 274 -19.41 -4.32 14.55
N GLU A 275 -20.70 -4.40 14.16
CA GLU A 275 -21.20 -5.49 13.33
C GLU A 275 -20.53 -5.56 11.94
N ARG A 276 -20.21 -4.40 11.38
CA ARG A 276 -19.51 -4.32 10.08
C ARG A 276 -18.04 -4.69 10.20
N VAL A 277 -17.40 -4.37 11.32
CA VAL A 277 -16.01 -4.79 11.59
C VAL A 277 -15.95 -6.32 11.69
N ILE A 278 -16.87 -6.96 12.45
CA ILE A 278 -16.95 -8.42 12.54
C ILE A 278 -17.20 -9.03 11.16
N PHE A 279 -18.18 -8.53 10.41
CA PHE A 279 -18.50 -9.01 9.07
C PHE A 279 -17.29 -9.02 8.12
N TRP A 280 -16.56 -7.89 8.06
CA TRP A 280 -15.38 -7.79 7.17
C TRP A 280 -14.21 -8.63 7.67
N SER A 281 -14.04 -8.78 8.99
CA SER A 281 -13.01 -9.65 9.58
C SER A 281 -13.25 -11.12 9.23
N GLU A 282 -14.47 -11.60 9.39
CA GLU A 282 -14.87 -12.97 9.03
C GLU A 282 -14.72 -13.21 7.54
N LYS A 283 -15.21 -12.27 6.70
CA LYS A 283 -15.06 -12.39 5.25
C LYS A 283 -13.59 -12.42 4.81
N ALA A 284 -12.74 -11.56 5.36
CA ALA A 284 -11.32 -11.58 5.08
C ALA A 284 -10.66 -12.89 5.51
N MET A 285 -11.07 -13.47 6.63
CA MET A 285 -10.57 -14.76 7.13
C MET A 285 -10.96 -15.91 6.19
N VAL A 286 -12.19 -15.95 5.70
CA VAL A 286 -12.64 -16.95 4.70
C VAL A 286 -11.89 -16.79 3.37
N LEU A 287 -11.46 -15.59 3.02
CA LEU A 287 -10.59 -15.34 1.86
C LEU A 287 -9.08 -15.62 2.14
N GLY A 288 -8.78 -16.27 3.26
CA GLY A 288 -7.42 -16.71 3.60
C GLY A 288 -6.53 -15.61 4.21
N SER A 289 -7.11 -14.52 4.72
CA SER A 289 -6.35 -13.49 5.44
C SER A 289 -6.36 -13.75 6.94
N HIS A 290 -5.19 -13.58 7.58
CA HIS A 290 -5.06 -13.69 9.04
C HIS A 290 -5.69 -12.48 9.76
N SER A 291 -7.04 -12.44 9.81
CA SER A 291 -7.84 -11.36 10.40
C SER A 291 -8.49 -11.71 11.74
N ALA A 292 -8.16 -12.87 12.31
CA ALA A 292 -8.69 -13.34 13.61
C ALA A 292 -8.39 -12.36 14.75
N ASN A 293 -7.21 -11.72 14.73
CA ASN A 293 -6.82 -10.72 15.71
C ASN A 293 -7.81 -9.54 15.77
N SER A 294 -8.33 -9.09 14.62
CA SER A 294 -9.30 -7.99 14.57
C SER A 294 -10.60 -8.35 15.29
N ILE A 295 -11.08 -9.61 15.14
CA ILE A 295 -12.26 -10.14 15.84
C ILE A 295 -12.02 -10.14 17.36
N TYR A 296 -10.83 -10.57 17.80
CA TYR A 296 -10.48 -10.53 19.21
C TYR A 296 -10.44 -9.12 19.77
N PHE A 297 -9.73 -8.20 19.11
CA PHE A 297 -9.57 -6.85 19.63
C PHE A 297 -10.88 -6.09 19.72
N ILE A 298 -11.73 -6.14 18.69
CA ILE A 298 -13.04 -5.46 18.72
C ILE A 298 -13.97 -6.06 19.79
N ASN A 299 -13.96 -7.38 19.97
CA ASN A 299 -14.71 -8.03 21.02
C ASN A 299 -14.18 -7.70 22.42
N LYS A 300 -12.87 -7.59 22.57
CA LYS A 300 -12.22 -7.18 23.82
C LYS A 300 -12.59 -5.75 24.21
N GLU A 301 -12.63 -4.81 23.26
CA GLU A 301 -13.10 -3.46 23.53
C GLU A 301 -14.59 -3.48 23.97
N LYS A 302 -15.43 -4.23 23.27
CA LYS A 302 -16.85 -4.41 23.69
C LYS A 302 -16.99 -5.06 25.05
N PHE A 303 -16.09 -5.99 25.41
CA PHE A 303 -16.06 -6.56 26.75
C PHE A 303 -15.70 -5.49 27.79
N LYS A 304 -14.70 -4.64 27.55
CA LYS A 304 -14.31 -3.54 28.45
C LYS A 304 -15.47 -2.59 28.67
N ASP A 305 -16.19 -2.19 27.61
CA ASP A 305 -17.30 -1.24 27.65
C ASP A 305 -18.52 -1.78 28.41
N THR A 306 -18.81 -3.07 28.25
CA THR A 306 -20.07 -3.68 28.70
C THR A 306 -19.91 -4.64 29.87
N SER A 307 -18.70 -5.08 30.16
CA SER A 307 -18.37 -6.16 31.12
C SER A 307 -19.04 -7.50 30.78
N LYS A 308 -19.53 -7.68 29.55
CA LYS A 308 -20.22 -8.91 29.12
C LYS A 308 -19.20 -9.92 28.57
N ARG A 309 -18.93 -10.98 29.34
CA ARG A 309 -18.00 -12.07 28.99
C ARG A 309 -18.31 -12.73 27.63
N GLU A 310 -19.57 -12.67 27.16
CA GLU A 310 -19.99 -13.22 25.87
C GLU A 310 -19.14 -12.71 24.68
N TYR A 311 -18.61 -11.48 24.74
CA TYR A 311 -17.75 -10.95 23.69
C TYR A 311 -16.40 -11.68 23.61
N LEU A 312 -15.84 -12.11 24.75
CA LEU A 312 -14.63 -12.95 24.73
C LEU A 312 -14.93 -14.33 24.16
N VAL A 313 -16.09 -14.93 24.51
CA VAL A 313 -16.54 -16.21 23.95
C VAL A 313 -16.71 -16.14 22.43
N LYS A 314 -17.26 -15.03 21.90
CA LYS A 314 -17.41 -14.81 20.44
C LYS A 314 -16.06 -14.79 19.69
N SER A 315 -14.96 -14.55 20.35
CA SER A 315 -13.62 -14.57 19.74
C SER A 315 -13.01 -15.97 19.61
N LEU A 316 -13.52 -16.96 20.34
CA LEU A 316 -12.94 -18.30 20.39
C LEU A 316 -12.86 -19.00 19.03
N PRO A 317 -13.93 -19.00 18.18
CA PRO A 317 -13.84 -19.65 16.87
C PRO A 317 -12.72 -19.08 16.02
N ALA A 318 -12.59 -17.75 15.97
CA ALA A 318 -11.52 -17.08 15.23
C ALA A 318 -10.12 -17.41 15.78
N ALA A 319 -9.98 -17.52 17.11
CA ALA A 319 -8.72 -17.92 17.74
C ALA A 319 -8.33 -19.36 17.39
N TYR A 320 -9.31 -20.29 17.31
CA TYR A 320 -9.04 -21.65 16.85
C TYR A 320 -8.70 -21.71 15.35
N VAL A 321 -9.28 -20.85 14.51
CA VAL A 321 -8.87 -20.72 13.10
C VAL A 321 -7.45 -20.19 13.01
N ALA A 322 -7.09 -19.21 13.84
CA ALA A 322 -5.72 -18.68 13.92
C ALA A 322 -4.69 -19.78 14.24
N ASP A 323 -4.98 -20.57 15.27
CA ASP A 323 -4.13 -21.70 15.69
C ASP A 323 -4.04 -22.77 14.59
N LYS A 324 -5.19 -23.29 14.13
CA LYS A 324 -5.23 -24.49 13.27
C LYS A 324 -4.85 -24.23 11.82
N TYR A 325 -5.28 -23.10 11.28
CA TYR A 325 -5.08 -22.80 9.86
C TYR A 325 -3.86 -21.89 9.63
N PHE A 326 -3.67 -20.85 10.46
CA PHE A 326 -2.59 -19.90 10.30
C PHE A 326 -1.34 -20.22 11.14
N GLY A 327 -1.43 -21.14 12.11
CA GLY A 327 -0.32 -21.52 12.98
C GLY A 327 -0.02 -20.47 14.05
N ASP A 328 -1.00 -19.65 14.45
CA ASP A 328 -0.88 -18.61 15.48
C ASP A 328 -1.60 -19.04 16.77
N GLU A 329 -0.86 -19.62 17.70
CA GLU A 329 -1.36 -20.04 19.02
C GLU A 329 -1.54 -18.85 19.99
N GLY A 330 -0.96 -17.70 19.69
CA GLY A 330 -0.91 -16.55 20.62
C GLY A 330 -2.28 -16.01 20.99
N LEU A 331 -3.23 -16.06 20.04
CA LEU A 331 -4.58 -15.54 20.26
C LEU A 331 -5.40 -16.34 21.28
N LEU A 332 -5.27 -17.67 21.28
CA LEU A 332 -5.89 -18.54 22.30
C LEU A 332 -5.32 -18.26 23.69
N GLN A 333 -4.01 -18.03 23.79
CA GLN A 333 -3.37 -17.67 25.05
C GLN A 333 -3.89 -16.32 25.57
N LEU A 334 -3.96 -15.29 24.72
CA LEU A 334 -4.51 -13.98 25.10
C LEU A 334 -5.95 -14.07 25.63
N LEU A 335 -6.81 -14.87 25.00
CA LEU A 335 -8.18 -15.09 25.45
C LEU A 335 -8.24 -15.79 26.81
N ASN A 336 -7.42 -16.82 27.03
CA ASN A 336 -7.32 -17.52 28.32
C ASN A 336 -6.85 -16.59 29.42
N ASP A 337 -5.88 -15.73 29.14
CA ASP A 337 -5.39 -14.72 30.10
C ASP A 337 -6.51 -13.73 30.48
N ASP A 338 -7.31 -13.27 29.50
CA ASP A 338 -8.37 -12.31 29.76
C ASP A 338 -9.52 -12.91 30.60
N VAL A 339 -9.94 -14.15 30.33
CA VAL A 339 -10.97 -14.81 31.18
C VAL A 339 -10.41 -15.22 32.54
N GLY A 340 -9.10 -15.49 32.62
CA GLY A 340 -8.39 -15.74 33.88
C GLY A 340 -8.42 -14.51 34.79
N LYS A 341 -8.19 -13.29 34.26
CA LYS A 341 -8.26 -12.02 35.02
C LYS A 341 -9.60 -11.77 35.68
N ILE A 342 -10.70 -12.23 35.06
CA ILE A 342 -12.06 -12.10 35.59
C ILE A 342 -12.52 -13.33 36.39
N ASN A 343 -11.64 -14.32 36.56
CA ASN A 343 -11.91 -15.58 37.23
C ASN A 343 -13.14 -16.34 36.70
N LYS A 344 -13.34 -16.30 35.38
CA LYS A 344 -14.44 -16.96 34.67
C LYS A 344 -13.90 -17.69 33.43
N PRO A 345 -13.25 -18.87 33.60
CA PRO A 345 -12.70 -19.63 32.50
C PRO A 345 -13.78 -20.07 31.51
N PHE A 346 -13.37 -20.44 30.32
CA PHE A 346 -14.28 -21.03 29.32
C PHE A 346 -14.74 -22.41 29.77
N SER A 347 -16.02 -22.70 29.60
CA SER A 347 -16.57 -24.04 29.85
C SER A 347 -16.21 -25.01 28.72
N GLU A 348 -16.22 -26.29 29.00
CA GLU A 348 -15.99 -27.32 27.96
C GLU A 348 -16.98 -27.21 26.80
N ALA A 349 -18.24 -26.87 27.08
CA ALA A 349 -19.26 -26.66 26.05
C ALA A 349 -18.92 -25.47 25.12
N GLU A 350 -18.46 -24.33 25.67
CA GLU A 350 -18.02 -23.16 24.88
C GLU A 350 -16.80 -23.49 24.02
N LEU A 351 -15.84 -24.23 24.57
CA LEU A 351 -14.64 -24.65 23.84
C LEU A 351 -15.00 -25.64 22.70
N SER A 352 -15.91 -26.59 22.97
CA SER A 352 -16.36 -27.56 21.98
C SER A 352 -17.15 -26.90 20.84
N ASP A 353 -18.09 -26.00 21.15
CA ASP A 353 -18.84 -25.23 20.16
C ASP A 353 -17.92 -24.35 19.29
N ALA A 354 -16.95 -23.68 19.93
CA ALA A 354 -15.99 -22.84 19.21
C ALA A 354 -15.08 -23.64 18.27
N LYS A 355 -14.63 -24.84 18.67
CA LYS A 355 -13.86 -25.74 17.80
C LYS A 355 -14.67 -26.19 16.60
N HIS A 356 -15.91 -26.59 16.79
CA HIS A 356 -16.79 -27.00 15.70
C HIS A 356 -17.03 -25.85 14.69
N LYS A 357 -17.28 -24.63 15.19
CA LYS A 357 -17.42 -23.44 14.34
C LYS A 357 -16.11 -23.12 13.60
N ALA A 358 -14.97 -23.26 14.26
CA ALA A 358 -13.67 -23.07 13.62
C ALA A 358 -13.42 -24.08 12.48
N GLU A 359 -13.76 -25.36 12.68
CA GLU A 359 -13.67 -26.40 11.64
C GLU A 359 -14.55 -26.07 10.44
N GLN A 360 -15.77 -25.57 10.69
CA GLN A 360 -16.66 -25.11 9.63
C GLN A 360 -16.03 -23.94 8.85
N ILE A 361 -15.54 -22.90 9.53
CA ILE A 361 -14.88 -21.76 8.90
C ILE A 361 -13.67 -22.25 8.08
N ILE A 362 -12.82 -23.12 8.64
CA ILE A 362 -11.65 -23.66 7.95
C ILE A 362 -12.04 -24.39 6.66
N SER A 363 -13.15 -25.14 6.66
CA SER A 363 -13.63 -25.81 5.47
C SER A 363 -14.12 -24.89 4.36
N GLU A 364 -14.49 -23.65 4.70
CA GLU A 364 -14.96 -22.61 3.78
C GLU A 364 -13.83 -21.71 3.26
N ILE A 365 -12.62 -21.79 3.86
CA ILE A 365 -11.50 -20.91 3.46
C ILE A 365 -11.13 -21.18 2.00
N THR A 366 -11.27 -20.14 1.21
CA THR A 366 -10.86 -20.11 -0.20
C THR A 366 -9.84 -18.99 -0.39
N PRO A 367 -8.55 -19.32 -0.40
CA PRO A 367 -7.50 -18.31 -0.45
C PRO A 367 -7.56 -17.42 -1.69
N VAL A 368 -7.31 -16.13 -1.50
CA VAL A 368 -7.06 -15.18 -2.59
C VAL A 368 -5.66 -14.59 -2.45
N VAL A 369 -4.99 -14.36 -3.57
CA VAL A 369 -3.73 -13.62 -3.61
C VAL A 369 -4.04 -12.17 -3.96
N TYR A 370 -3.69 -11.25 -3.04
CA TYR A 370 -3.91 -9.80 -3.18
C TYR A 370 -2.60 -8.99 -3.21
N ILE A 371 -1.46 -9.65 -2.99
CA ILE A 371 -0.15 -9.02 -3.16
C ILE A 371 0.14 -8.84 -4.64
N ASP A 372 0.77 -7.72 -4.98
CA ASP A 372 1.21 -7.46 -6.34
C ASP A 372 2.58 -6.77 -6.37
N GLU A 373 3.21 -6.75 -7.54
CA GLU A 373 4.59 -6.30 -7.73
C GLU A 373 4.75 -4.78 -7.70
N LEU A 374 3.66 -4.02 -7.86
CA LEU A 374 3.70 -2.56 -7.90
C LEU A 374 3.68 -1.92 -6.52
N PHE A 375 3.10 -2.62 -5.53
CA PHE A 375 2.93 -2.14 -4.18
C PHE A 375 3.73 -2.99 -3.19
N ASP A 376 4.44 -2.35 -2.28
CA ASP A 376 5.21 -3.05 -1.27
C ASP A 376 4.28 -3.76 -0.28
N HIS A 377 4.57 -5.03 -0.04
CA HIS A 377 3.78 -5.89 0.85
C HIS A 377 3.83 -5.45 2.31
N ASP A 378 4.79 -4.59 2.67
CA ASP A 378 4.94 -4.10 4.04
C ASP A 378 3.78 -3.21 4.51
N TYR A 379 3.08 -2.55 3.58
CA TYR A 379 1.94 -1.70 3.92
C TYR A 379 0.70 -2.46 4.40
N TYR A 380 0.56 -3.73 4.03
CA TYR A 380 -0.60 -4.54 4.40
C TYR A 380 -0.42 -5.31 5.71
N HIS A 381 0.74 -5.18 6.37
CA HIS A 381 1.09 -5.94 7.57
C HIS A 381 1.16 -5.10 8.86
N TYR A 382 0.86 -3.82 8.82
CA TYR A 382 0.97 -2.91 9.96
C TYR A 382 -0.34 -2.70 10.75
N TYR A 383 -1.35 -3.58 10.56
CA TYR A 383 -2.59 -3.47 11.32
C TYR A 383 -2.93 -4.78 12.04
#